data_fdd7ca31b3a2d5361f97dee0b3d9971a
#
_entry.id   fdd7ca31b3a2d5361f97dee0b3d9971a
#
_cell.length_a   1.000
_cell.length_b   1.000
_cell.length_c   1.000
_cell.angle_alpha   90.00
_cell.angle_beta   90.00
_cell.angle_gamma   90.00
#
_symmetry.space_group_name_H-M   'P 1'
#
loop_
_entity.id
_entity.type
_entity.pdbx_description
1 polymer ?
#
loop_
_entity_poly.entity_id
_entity_poly.type
_entity_poly.pdbx_seq_one_letter_code
_entity_poly.pdbx_strand_id
1 'polypeptide(L)'
;MKKLGLALMLIMSVFAHAQVSINVNIGTPPSWGPEGNDESRYYYLPDIDIYYDVAQSQYIYENSGKWVRDKRLPSRYRNYDLYDGYKVVLNDYKGDSPYSYHKKHVTNYPKGYKGKPQKNRGNKPDNKQKPNKDNAKKGNSKNSKGNNSDKNKDHSHGDHH
;
A
#
# COMPACT_ATOMS: atom_id res chain seq x y z
N MET A 1 18.62 1.83 68.72
CA MET A 1 17.35 1.93 67.96
C MET A 1 17.43 2.87 66.75
N LYS A 2 18.27 3.93 66.74
CA LYS A 2 18.39 4.85 65.59
C LYS A 2 19.06 4.24 64.34
N LYS A 3 19.93 3.23 64.49
CA LYS A 3 20.62 2.55 63.37
C LYS A 3 19.76 1.52 62.64
N LEU A 4 18.71 0.99 63.31
CA LEU A 4 17.79 0.02 62.71
C LEU A 4 16.81 0.69 61.72
N GLY A 5 16.41 1.94 62.02
CA GLY A 5 15.55 2.74 61.13
C GLY A 5 16.22 3.15 59.82
N LEU A 6 17.54 3.42 59.87
CA LEU A 6 18.30 3.80 58.69
C LEU A 6 18.48 2.63 57.70
N ALA A 7 18.67 1.43 58.25
CA ALA A 7 18.77 0.21 57.43
C ALA A 7 17.44 -0.17 56.74
N LEU A 8 16.32 0.07 57.43
CA LEU A 8 14.98 -0.19 56.85
C LEU A 8 14.63 0.79 55.71
N MET A 9 15.08 2.06 55.83
CA MET A 9 14.89 3.07 54.79
C MET A 9 15.70 2.79 53.52
N LEU A 10 16.87 2.17 53.65
CA LEU A 10 17.73 1.82 52.53
C LEU A 10 17.18 0.63 51.71
N ILE A 11 16.41 -0.26 52.31
CA ILE A 11 15.84 -1.45 51.67
C ILE A 11 14.60 -1.09 50.82
N MET A 12 13.88 -0.03 51.14
CA MET A 12 12.70 0.42 50.39
C MET A 12 13.03 1.12 49.07
N SER A 13 14.26 1.51 48.80
CA SER A 13 14.65 2.23 47.58
C SER A 13 14.93 1.33 46.39
N VAL A 14 14.89 -0.01 46.53
CA VAL A 14 15.27 -0.96 45.46
C VAL A 14 14.11 -1.33 44.52
N PHE A 15 12.87 -0.88 44.82
CA PHE A 15 11.69 -1.22 44.00
C PHE A 15 11.24 -0.11 43.05
N ALA A 16 12.13 0.81 42.68
CA ALA A 16 11.86 1.71 41.56
C ALA A 16 11.92 0.93 40.28
N HIS A 17 10.86 0.25 39.93
CA HIS A 17 10.68 -0.31 38.59
C HIS A 17 10.55 0.89 37.62
N ALA A 18 11.64 1.18 36.92
CA ALA A 18 11.60 2.09 35.79
C ALA A 18 10.66 1.47 34.75
N GLN A 19 9.46 2.00 34.62
CA GLN A 19 8.58 1.65 33.51
C GLN A 19 9.19 2.24 32.25
N VAL A 20 9.92 1.41 31.51
CA VAL A 20 10.39 1.77 30.17
C VAL A 20 9.17 1.75 29.26
N SER A 21 8.58 2.92 29.03
CA SER A 21 7.57 3.08 27.97
C SER A 21 8.29 2.96 26.64
N ILE A 22 8.24 1.78 26.02
CA ILE A 22 8.70 1.58 24.64
C ILE A 22 7.64 2.21 23.74
N ASN A 23 7.90 3.43 23.29
CA ASN A 23 7.07 4.07 22.28
C ASN A 23 7.38 3.42 20.91
N VAL A 24 6.65 2.37 20.57
CA VAL A 24 6.78 1.70 19.27
C VAL A 24 6.05 2.56 18.25
N ASN A 25 6.81 3.28 17.42
CA ASN A 25 6.24 3.93 16.25
C ASN A 25 5.77 2.85 15.25
N ILE A 26 4.48 2.58 15.23
CA ILE A 26 3.89 1.50 14.40
C ILE A 26 3.73 1.96 12.94
N GLY A 27 3.87 3.26 12.67
CA GLY A 27 3.66 3.81 11.32
C GLY A 27 2.17 3.89 10.96
N THR A 28 1.89 4.25 9.70
CA THR A 28 0.53 4.32 9.17
C THR A 28 0.23 3.05 8.39
N PRO A 29 -0.76 2.25 8.81
CA PRO A 29 -1.17 1.07 8.07
C PRO A 29 -1.63 1.41 6.65
N PRO A 30 -1.28 0.59 5.65
CA PRO A 30 -1.66 0.84 4.26
C PRO A 30 -3.17 0.64 4.04
N SER A 31 -3.72 1.27 3.00
CA SER A 31 -5.14 1.18 2.66
C SER A 31 -5.63 -0.25 2.38
N TRP A 32 -4.75 -1.12 1.89
CA TRP A 32 -5.02 -2.54 1.69
C TRP A 32 -4.85 -3.38 2.97
N GLY A 33 -4.37 -2.80 4.07
CA GLY A 33 -4.25 -3.48 5.37
C GLY A 33 -5.61 -3.77 6.00
N PRO A 34 -5.71 -4.76 6.89
CA PRO A 34 -6.96 -5.10 7.56
C PRO A 34 -7.37 -4.02 8.57
N GLU A 35 -8.68 -3.72 8.64
CA GLU A 35 -9.24 -2.82 9.67
C GLU A 35 -9.08 -3.40 11.08
N GLY A 36 -9.03 -2.51 12.09
CA GLY A 36 -9.06 -2.91 13.51
C GLY A 36 -7.75 -3.44 14.08
N ASN A 37 -6.62 -3.28 13.36
CA ASN A 37 -5.31 -3.77 13.78
C ASN A 37 -4.25 -2.66 13.72
N ASP A 38 -4.53 -1.54 14.37
CA ASP A 38 -3.72 -0.32 14.28
C ASP A 38 -2.38 -0.41 15.02
N GLU A 39 -2.28 -1.35 15.97
CA GLU A 39 -1.07 -1.54 16.78
C GLU A 39 -0.11 -2.62 16.24
N SER A 40 -0.44 -3.22 15.12
CA SER A 40 0.36 -4.31 14.58
C SER A 40 1.47 -3.79 13.68
N ARG A 41 2.70 -4.11 14.01
CA ARG A 41 3.86 -3.73 13.23
C ARG A 41 3.99 -4.52 11.94
N TYR A 42 3.56 -5.78 11.92
CA TYR A 42 3.80 -6.67 10.79
C TYR A 42 2.53 -7.35 10.30
N TYR A 43 2.44 -7.47 8.99
CA TYR A 43 1.52 -8.39 8.31
C TYR A 43 2.34 -9.49 7.61
N TYR A 44 1.85 -10.72 7.65
CA TYR A 44 2.35 -11.81 6.83
C TYR A 44 1.36 -12.10 5.72
N LEU A 45 1.83 -12.22 4.49
CA LEU A 45 1.05 -12.45 3.28
C LEU A 45 1.27 -13.91 2.82
N PRO A 46 0.41 -14.86 3.22
CA PRO A 46 0.64 -16.30 3.00
C PRO A 46 0.76 -16.68 1.53
N ASP A 47 -0.04 -16.05 0.67
CA ASP A 47 -0.09 -16.39 -0.77
C ASP A 47 1.25 -16.20 -1.48
N ILE A 48 2.04 -15.26 -1.02
CA ILE A 48 3.30 -14.85 -1.64
C ILE A 48 4.52 -15.01 -0.73
N ASP A 49 4.30 -15.46 0.50
CA ASP A 49 5.35 -15.69 1.51
C ASP A 49 6.21 -14.45 1.76
N ILE A 50 5.55 -13.33 2.07
CA ILE A 50 6.18 -12.02 2.28
C ILE A 50 5.64 -11.40 3.57
N TYR A 51 6.50 -10.73 4.32
CA TYR A 51 6.11 -9.85 5.42
C TYR A 51 6.00 -8.40 4.94
N TYR A 52 5.14 -7.65 5.59
CA TYR A 52 5.06 -6.20 5.44
C TYR A 52 5.30 -5.52 6.77
N ASP A 53 6.31 -4.66 6.84
CA ASP A 53 6.62 -3.81 7.99
C ASP A 53 5.85 -2.49 7.85
N VAL A 54 4.83 -2.31 8.67
CA VAL A 54 3.97 -1.13 8.66
C VAL A 54 4.75 0.11 9.05
N ALA A 55 5.65 0.00 10.05
CA ALA A 55 6.44 1.13 10.55
C ALA A 55 7.41 1.68 9.49
N GLN A 56 7.99 0.79 8.69
CA GLN A 56 8.97 1.15 7.66
C GLN A 56 8.34 1.26 6.26
N SER A 57 7.08 0.84 6.10
CA SER A 57 6.41 0.74 4.80
C SER A 57 7.23 -0.09 3.81
N GLN A 58 7.71 -1.26 4.26
CA GLN A 58 8.61 -2.14 3.50
C GLN A 58 8.11 -3.58 3.49
N TYR A 59 8.32 -4.24 2.37
CA TYR A 59 8.17 -5.67 2.21
C TYR A 59 9.46 -6.37 2.62
N ILE A 60 9.33 -7.52 3.31
CA ILE A 60 10.45 -8.34 3.75
C ILE A 60 10.25 -9.73 3.18
N TYR A 61 11.19 -10.18 2.36
CA TYR A 61 11.10 -11.45 1.65
C TYR A 61 12.46 -12.10 1.49
N GLU A 62 12.45 -13.40 1.27
CA GLU A 62 13.66 -14.15 0.97
C GLU A 62 14.04 -14.01 -0.51
N ASN A 63 15.30 -13.66 -0.73
CA ASN A 63 15.91 -13.60 -2.06
C ASN A 63 17.25 -14.32 -2.03
N SER A 64 17.36 -15.46 -2.73
CA SER A 64 18.57 -16.30 -2.78
C SER A 64 19.14 -16.66 -1.40
N GLY A 65 18.26 -17.12 -0.50
CA GLY A 65 18.63 -17.55 0.85
C GLY A 65 18.90 -16.42 1.83
N LYS A 66 18.61 -15.16 1.46
CA LYS A 66 18.79 -13.99 2.32
C LYS A 66 17.49 -13.21 2.46
N TRP A 67 17.19 -12.78 3.67
CA TRP A 67 16.07 -11.86 3.93
C TRP A 67 16.45 -10.44 3.53
N VAL A 68 15.64 -9.84 2.68
CA VAL A 68 15.82 -8.48 2.17
C VAL A 68 14.60 -7.63 2.47
N ARG A 69 14.79 -6.31 2.51
CA ARG A 69 13.75 -5.30 2.69
C ARG A 69 13.67 -4.41 1.46
N ASP A 70 12.48 -4.16 0.94
CA ASP A 70 12.27 -3.26 -0.19
C ASP A 70 10.92 -2.53 -0.04
N LYS A 71 10.82 -1.34 -0.58
CA LYS A 71 9.56 -0.58 -0.65
C LYS A 71 8.57 -1.14 -1.67
N ARG A 72 9.01 -2.02 -2.54
CA ARG A 72 8.22 -2.63 -3.60
C ARG A 72 8.21 -4.15 -3.47
N LEU A 73 7.13 -4.76 -3.92
CA LEU A 73 7.09 -6.21 -4.09
C LEU A 73 8.14 -6.67 -5.09
N PRO A 74 8.75 -7.86 -4.89
CA PRO A 74 9.65 -8.45 -5.88
C PRO A 74 8.92 -8.64 -7.21
N SER A 75 9.66 -8.57 -8.32
CA SER A 75 9.12 -8.57 -9.69
C SER A 75 8.16 -9.74 -9.98
N ARG A 76 8.41 -10.91 -9.39
CA ARG A 76 7.55 -12.10 -9.51
C ARG A 76 6.15 -11.91 -8.94
N TYR A 77 5.96 -10.92 -8.05
CA TYR A 77 4.68 -10.60 -7.40
C TYR A 77 4.17 -9.19 -7.69
N ARG A 78 4.73 -8.50 -8.68
CA ARG A 78 4.32 -7.12 -9.02
C ARG A 78 2.84 -6.96 -9.35
N ASN A 79 2.19 -8.03 -9.82
CA ASN A 79 0.77 -8.06 -10.16
C ASN A 79 -0.11 -8.68 -9.06
N TYR A 80 0.48 -9.00 -7.90
CA TYR A 80 -0.28 -9.54 -6.77
C TYR A 80 -1.22 -8.48 -6.20
N ASP A 81 -2.48 -8.87 -6.01
CA ASP A 81 -3.49 -7.96 -5.49
C ASP A 81 -3.49 -7.97 -3.96
N LEU A 82 -2.93 -6.92 -3.39
CA LEU A 82 -2.85 -6.76 -1.95
C LEU A 82 -4.22 -6.55 -1.28
N TYR A 83 -5.23 -6.07 -2.02
CA TYR A 83 -6.58 -5.89 -1.46
C TYR A 83 -7.33 -7.22 -1.34
N ASP A 84 -7.10 -8.16 -2.26
CA ASP A 84 -7.79 -9.46 -2.28
C ASP A 84 -7.03 -10.53 -1.47
N GLY A 85 -5.70 -10.38 -1.32
CA GLY A 85 -4.87 -11.30 -0.56
C GLY A 85 -5.17 -11.29 0.94
N TYR A 86 -5.12 -12.45 1.60
CA TYR A 86 -5.27 -12.54 3.05
C TYR A 86 -4.02 -12.00 3.77
N LYS A 87 -4.21 -11.27 4.88
CA LYS A 87 -3.14 -10.72 5.71
C LYS A 87 -3.22 -11.32 7.10
N VAL A 88 -2.20 -12.06 7.51
CA VAL A 88 -2.06 -12.50 8.90
C VAL A 88 -1.43 -11.37 9.68
N VAL A 89 -2.14 -10.88 10.68
CA VAL A 89 -1.66 -9.81 11.55
C VAL A 89 -0.81 -10.41 12.65
N LEU A 90 0.46 -9.97 12.75
CA LEU A 90 1.40 -10.48 13.76
C LEU A 90 1.42 -9.55 14.97
N ASN A 91 0.48 -9.75 15.91
CA ASN A 91 0.33 -8.90 17.09
C ASN A 91 1.43 -9.12 18.14
N ASP A 92 1.98 -10.32 18.18
CA ASP A 92 2.85 -10.77 19.28
C ASP A 92 4.33 -10.44 19.04
N TYR A 93 4.67 -9.90 17.86
CA TYR A 93 6.05 -9.63 17.51
C TYR A 93 6.30 -8.15 17.24
N LYS A 94 7.22 -7.56 18.01
CA LYS A 94 7.61 -6.14 17.91
C LYS A 94 9.08 -5.93 17.49
N GLY A 95 9.87 -7.01 17.39
CA GLY A 95 11.28 -6.94 16.99
C GLY A 95 11.47 -6.57 15.51
N ASP A 96 12.74 -6.57 15.05
CA ASP A 96 13.07 -6.12 13.68
C ASP A 96 13.11 -7.25 12.65
N SER A 97 13.04 -8.51 13.08
CA SER A 97 13.20 -9.68 12.23
C SER A 97 12.01 -10.64 12.33
N PRO A 98 10.82 -10.29 11.77
CA PRO A 98 9.62 -11.13 11.86
C PRO A 98 9.82 -12.52 11.27
N TYR A 99 10.76 -12.66 10.36
CA TYR A 99 11.15 -13.92 9.73
C TYR A 99 11.87 -14.89 10.66
N SER A 100 12.28 -14.47 11.88
CA SER A 100 12.81 -15.40 12.89
C SER A 100 11.83 -16.53 13.22
N TYR A 101 10.54 -16.30 13.00
CA TYR A 101 9.47 -17.27 13.18
C TYR A 101 8.90 -17.78 11.86
N HIS A 102 9.61 -17.61 10.74
CA HIS A 102 9.12 -17.93 9.40
C HIS A 102 8.61 -19.36 9.29
N LYS A 103 9.36 -20.37 9.75
CA LYS A 103 8.92 -21.76 9.72
C LYS A 103 7.58 -21.97 10.41
N LYS A 104 7.36 -21.33 11.57
CA LYS A 104 6.09 -21.38 12.31
C LYS A 104 4.97 -20.70 11.51
N HIS A 105 5.26 -19.56 10.88
CA HIS A 105 4.26 -18.83 10.10
C HIS A 105 3.82 -19.62 8.86
N VAL A 106 4.75 -20.18 8.09
CA VAL A 106 4.44 -21.03 6.93
C VAL A 106 3.64 -22.27 7.32
N THR A 107 3.96 -22.89 8.46
CA THR A 107 3.22 -24.07 8.95
C THR A 107 1.80 -23.71 9.37
N ASN A 108 1.62 -22.60 10.09
CA ASN A 108 0.32 -22.18 10.60
C ASN A 108 -0.55 -21.51 9.54
N TYR A 109 0.08 -20.85 8.57
CA TYR A 109 -0.55 -20.05 7.54
C TYR A 109 0.03 -20.41 6.16
N PRO A 110 -0.24 -21.61 5.66
CA PRO A 110 0.27 -22.04 4.36
C PRO A 110 -0.32 -21.19 3.22
N LYS A 111 0.28 -21.29 2.05
CA LYS A 111 -0.22 -20.64 0.84
C LYS A 111 -1.70 -20.95 0.62
N GLY A 112 -2.49 -19.92 0.34
CA GLY A 112 -3.95 -20.04 0.20
C GLY A 112 -4.71 -20.01 1.53
N TYR A 113 -4.02 -19.81 2.66
CA TYR A 113 -4.66 -19.67 3.96
C TYR A 113 -5.68 -18.52 3.94
N LYS A 114 -6.88 -18.81 4.48
CA LYS A 114 -7.94 -17.82 4.71
C LYS A 114 -8.52 -18.05 6.09
N GLY A 115 -8.37 -17.07 6.96
CA GLY A 115 -9.01 -17.05 8.26
C GLY A 115 -10.41 -16.39 8.21
N LYS A 116 -10.75 -15.65 9.25
CA LYS A 116 -11.99 -14.86 9.28
C LYS A 116 -11.99 -13.81 8.17
N PRO A 117 -13.15 -13.47 7.58
CA PRO A 117 -13.26 -12.39 6.60
C PRO A 117 -12.60 -11.11 7.11
N GLN A 118 -11.81 -10.48 6.24
CA GLN A 118 -11.12 -9.23 6.54
C GLN A 118 -11.71 -8.11 5.70
N LYS A 119 -11.87 -6.94 6.32
CA LYS A 119 -12.21 -5.71 5.63
C LYS A 119 -10.95 -4.86 5.50
N ASN A 120 -10.69 -4.32 4.33
CA ASN A 120 -9.56 -3.43 4.11
C ASN A 120 -9.86 -2.02 4.62
N ARG A 121 -8.84 -1.28 5.04
CA ARG A 121 -8.95 0.11 5.54
C ARG A 121 -9.45 1.09 4.49
N GLY A 122 -9.09 0.86 3.25
CA GLY A 122 -9.48 1.73 2.13
C GLY A 122 -10.00 0.93 0.96
N ASN A 123 -10.62 1.64 0.04
CA ASN A 123 -11.13 1.06 -1.19
C ASN A 123 -9.98 0.72 -2.15
N LYS A 124 -10.14 -0.39 -2.86
CA LYS A 124 -9.26 -0.74 -3.97
C LYS A 124 -9.34 0.36 -5.03
N PRO A 125 -8.21 0.90 -5.49
CA PRO A 125 -8.21 1.88 -6.58
C PRO A 125 -8.91 1.32 -7.81
N ASP A 126 -9.86 2.06 -8.35
CA ASP A 126 -10.52 1.69 -9.61
C ASP A 126 -9.50 1.73 -10.75
N ASN A 127 -9.21 0.59 -11.32
CA ASN A 127 -8.29 0.44 -12.45
C ASN A 127 -8.94 0.89 -13.79
N LYS A 128 -9.77 1.95 -13.73
CA LYS A 128 -10.48 2.52 -14.88
C LYS A 128 -9.79 3.77 -15.42
N GLN A 129 -8.50 3.67 -15.76
CA GLN A 129 -7.89 4.61 -16.70
C GLN A 129 -6.81 3.92 -17.52
N LYS A 130 -7.26 3.08 -18.47
CA LYS A 130 -6.54 3.02 -19.74
C LYS A 130 -6.79 4.37 -20.40
N PRO A 131 -5.77 5.15 -20.76
CA PRO A 131 -5.99 6.32 -21.61
C PRO A 131 -6.62 5.83 -22.90
N ASN A 132 -7.83 6.33 -23.17
CA ASN A 132 -8.52 6.09 -24.42
C ASN A 132 -7.65 6.64 -25.55
N LYS A 133 -7.00 5.76 -26.33
CA LYS A 133 -6.19 6.11 -27.49
C LYS A 133 -7.02 6.58 -28.70
N ASP A 134 -8.33 6.74 -28.54
CA ASP A 134 -9.24 6.97 -29.66
C ASP A 134 -9.64 8.43 -29.88
N ASN A 135 -8.96 9.42 -29.26
CA ASN A 135 -9.29 10.84 -29.45
C ASN A 135 -8.17 11.67 -30.11
N ALA A 136 -7.32 11.04 -30.90
CA ALA A 136 -6.29 11.76 -31.66
C ALA A 136 -6.59 11.79 -33.18
N LYS A 137 -7.88 11.94 -33.60
CA LYS A 137 -8.21 12.24 -34.99
C LYS A 137 -9.60 12.85 -35.13
N LYS A 138 -9.76 14.09 -34.69
CA LYS A 138 -10.76 15.02 -35.23
C LYS A 138 -10.53 16.42 -34.66
N GLY A 139 -9.72 17.14 -35.34
CA GLY A 139 -9.51 18.55 -35.02
C GLY A 139 -8.58 19.17 -36.04
N ASN A 140 -9.04 19.47 -37.18
CA ASN A 140 -8.84 20.76 -37.78
C ASN A 140 -9.18 20.76 -39.29
N SER A 141 -10.30 21.26 -39.63
CA SER A 141 -10.46 22.01 -40.88
C SER A 141 -11.77 22.75 -40.81
N LYS A 142 -11.69 24.01 -40.47
CA LYS A 142 -12.58 25.07 -40.97
C LYS A 142 -12.32 26.35 -40.17
N ASN A 143 -11.50 27.19 -40.74
CA ASN A 143 -11.79 28.60 -40.72
C ASN A 143 -10.90 29.28 -41.79
N SER A 144 -11.51 29.64 -42.90
CA SER A 144 -11.05 30.76 -43.69
C SER A 144 -12.28 31.47 -44.24
N LYS A 145 -12.56 32.56 -43.59
CA LYS A 145 -13.52 33.57 -43.96
C LYS A 145 -12.83 34.47 -44.98
N GLY A 146 -13.33 34.52 -46.18
CA GLY A 146 -12.90 35.42 -47.24
C GLY A 146 -14.13 36.06 -47.85
N ASN A 147 -14.35 37.27 -47.43
CA ASN A 147 -15.33 38.23 -47.95
C ASN A 147 -14.75 38.80 -49.23
N ASN A 148 -15.47 38.88 -50.33
CA ASN A 148 -15.59 40.12 -51.04
C ASN A 148 -16.57 40.05 -52.22
N SER A 149 -17.40 41.01 -52.24
CA SER A 149 -18.25 41.73 -53.10
C SER A 149 -17.98 41.66 -54.60
N ASP A 150 -19.06 41.78 -55.30
CA ASP A 150 -19.41 42.71 -56.39
C ASP A 150 -19.39 42.20 -57.81
N LYS A 151 -20.59 42.45 -58.35
CA LYS A 151 -20.97 43.05 -59.66
C LYS A 151 -21.02 42.16 -60.89
N ASN A 152 -22.25 42.00 -61.26
CA ASN A 152 -22.90 42.59 -62.45
C ASN A 152 -22.68 41.98 -63.82
N LYS A 153 -23.86 41.84 -64.42
CA LYS A 153 -24.23 42.04 -65.82
C LYS A 153 -24.21 40.81 -66.78
N ASP A 154 -25.40 40.45 -67.05
CA ASP A 154 -26.16 40.63 -68.33
C ASP A 154 -25.65 39.89 -69.57
N HIS A 155 -26.67 39.42 -70.22
CA HIS A 155 -26.87 39.10 -71.67
C HIS A 155 -26.67 37.62 -72.03
N SER A 156 -27.74 36.93 -72.28
CA SER A 156 -28.60 37.05 -73.49
C SER A 156 -28.18 36.03 -74.57
N HIS A 157 -29.20 35.32 -74.99
CA HIS A 157 -29.40 34.68 -76.32
C HIS A 157 -28.46 33.48 -76.63
N GLY A 158 -28.93 32.50 -77.12
CA GLY A 158 -29.88 32.09 -78.10
C GLY A 158 -29.78 30.63 -78.44
N ASP A 159 -30.84 30.13 -78.69
CA ASP A 159 -31.37 29.21 -79.67
C ASP A 159 -30.43 28.23 -80.42
N HIS A 160 -31.03 27.15 -80.65
CA HIS A 160 -31.06 26.24 -81.81
C HIS A 160 -30.25 24.95 -81.69
N HIS A 161 -30.93 23.97 -81.78
CA HIS A 161 -31.20 22.72 -82.46
C HIS A 161 -31.05 21.48 -81.55
#